data_432be56b794b3c619755527c3943bed5
#
_entry.id   432be56b794b3c619755527c3943bed5
#
_cell.length_a   1.000
_cell.length_b   1.000
_cell.length_c   1.000
_cell.angle_alpha   90.00
_cell.angle_beta   90.00
_cell.angle_gamma   90.00
#
_symmetry.space_group_name_H-M   'P 1'
#
loop_
_entity.id
_entity.type
_entity.pdbx_description
1 polymer ?
#
loop_
_entity_poly.entity_id
_entity_poly.type
_entity_poly.pdbx_seq_one_letter_code
_entity_poly.pdbx_strand_id
1 'polypeptide(L)'
;MDENALSEIKVPFLIRELEKSDEKITIARKAAAFVPDGSIVFLDASTSAYVMIPFLAEKRNLIVITNGVKALAKLSENHITCIGTGGNVVHSCLAFVGEDALRTIAEYNADFCFFSCRGLSEDGKITDIAQSENAVRRKMIEHAKSSYLLCTSDKIGKTCYHNLCTADDITGIIQA
;
A
#
# COMPACT_ATOMS: atom_id res chain seq x y z
N MET A 1 -6.03 -16.28 22.89
CA MET A 1 -5.36 -15.38 21.91
C MET A 1 -3.87 -15.53 22.16
N ASP A 2 -3.16 -15.94 21.15
CA ASP A 2 -1.72 -16.23 21.25
C ASP A 2 -0.96 -14.90 21.43
N GLU A 3 -0.14 -14.78 22.48
CA GLU A 3 0.65 -13.57 22.75
C GLU A 3 1.61 -13.22 21.59
N ASN A 4 1.98 -14.21 20.77
CA ASN A 4 2.78 -14.03 19.57
C ASN A 4 2.04 -13.28 18.44
N ALA A 5 0.72 -13.48 18.28
CA ALA A 5 -0.07 -12.75 17.27
C ALA A 5 -0.16 -11.25 17.56
N LEU A 6 -0.13 -10.87 18.84
CA LEU A 6 -0.13 -9.47 19.26
C LEU A 6 1.25 -8.81 19.17
N SER A 7 2.34 -9.57 19.19
CA SER A 7 3.70 -9.04 19.03
C SER A 7 4.01 -8.66 17.57
N GLU A 8 3.49 -9.39 16.60
CA GLU A 8 3.60 -9.06 15.16
C GLU A 8 2.86 -7.77 14.79
N ILE A 9 1.81 -7.40 15.56
CA ILE A 9 1.03 -6.16 15.35
C ILE A 9 1.90 -4.90 15.55
N LYS A 10 3.03 -5.00 16.25
CA LYS A 10 3.81 -3.85 16.71
C LYS A 10 5.14 -3.63 15.99
N VAL A 11 5.45 -4.34 14.90
CA VAL A 11 6.69 -4.07 14.16
C VAL A 11 6.59 -2.68 13.50
N PRO A 12 7.38 -1.69 13.94
CA PRO A 12 7.30 -0.34 13.43
C PRO A 12 7.59 -0.25 11.93
N PHE A 13 7.04 0.77 11.26
CA PHE A 13 7.31 1.05 9.85
C PHE A 13 8.81 1.06 9.54
N LEU A 14 9.64 1.71 10.37
CA LEU A 14 11.08 1.85 10.18
C LEU A 14 11.82 0.50 10.15
N ILE A 15 11.38 -0.47 10.95
CA ILE A 15 11.96 -1.82 10.96
C ILE A 15 11.51 -2.57 9.69
N ARG A 16 10.22 -2.54 9.39
CA ARG A 16 9.67 -3.19 8.19
C ARG A 16 10.23 -2.64 6.88
N GLU A 17 10.63 -1.36 6.87
CA GLU A 17 11.27 -0.73 5.71
C GLU A 17 12.58 -1.44 5.33
N LEU A 18 13.35 -1.88 6.31
CA LEU A 18 14.63 -2.56 6.13
C LEU A 18 14.48 -4.06 5.78
N GLU A 19 13.36 -4.67 6.15
CA GLU A 19 13.10 -6.07 5.87
C GLU A 19 12.82 -6.29 4.37
N LYS A 20 13.44 -7.33 3.79
CA LYS A 20 13.24 -7.70 2.38
C LYS A 20 13.47 -6.53 1.40
N SER A 21 14.44 -5.68 1.68
CA SER A 21 14.69 -4.45 0.90
C SER A 21 14.92 -4.74 -0.58
N ASP A 22 15.70 -5.76 -0.93
CA ASP A 22 16.01 -6.11 -2.33
C ASP A 22 14.77 -6.61 -3.09
N GLU A 23 13.93 -7.44 -2.43
CA GLU A 23 12.66 -7.88 -3.00
C GLU A 23 11.73 -6.68 -3.23
N LYS A 24 11.61 -5.78 -2.26
CA LYS A 24 10.78 -4.56 -2.38
C LYS A 24 11.25 -3.66 -3.52
N ILE A 25 12.56 -3.48 -3.69
CA ILE A 25 13.14 -2.70 -4.79
C ILE A 25 12.79 -3.34 -6.13
N THR A 26 12.92 -4.66 -6.26
CA THR A 26 12.57 -5.38 -7.48
C THR A 26 11.09 -5.25 -7.81
N ILE A 27 10.21 -5.46 -6.82
CA ILE A 27 8.76 -5.31 -6.93
C ILE A 27 8.41 -3.86 -7.32
N ALA A 28 8.97 -2.88 -6.64
CA ALA A 28 8.73 -1.46 -6.87
C ALA A 28 9.09 -1.03 -8.31
N ARG A 29 10.22 -1.50 -8.81
CA ARG A 29 10.65 -1.23 -10.20
C ARG A 29 9.70 -1.84 -11.22
N LYS A 30 9.28 -3.11 -11.01
CA LYS A 30 8.29 -3.76 -11.86
C LYS A 30 6.96 -3.01 -11.83
N ALA A 31 6.48 -2.62 -10.64
CA ALA A 31 5.22 -1.91 -10.46
C ALA A 31 5.25 -0.52 -11.13
N ALA A 32 6.30 0.25 -10.95
CA ALA A 32 6.42 1.58 -11.55
C ALA A 32 6.49 1.53 -13.09
N ALA A 33 6.93 0.43 -13.67
CA ALA A 33 6.95 0.25 -15.12
C ALA A 33 5.54 0.25 -15.75
N PHE A 34 4.50 -0.12 -14.99
CA PHE A 34 3.10 -0.08 -15.44
C PHE A 34 2.51 1.33 -15.48
N VAL A 35 3.13 2.29 -14.82
CA VAL A 35 2.58 3.64 -14.63
C VAL A 35 3.02 4.57 -15.75
N PRO A 36 2.12 5.00 -16.66
CA PRO A 36 2.40 6.03 -17.66
C PRO A 36 2.55 7.42 -17.02
N ASP A 37 3.17 8.34 -17.76
CA ASP A 37 3.11 9.77 -17.47
C ASP A 37 1.64 10.26 -17.38
N GLY A 38 1.38 11.20 -16.50
CA GLY A 38 0.05 11.80 -16.34
C GLY A 38 -0.94 10.96 -15.53
N SER A 39 -0.54 9.82 -14.99
CA SER A 39 -1.43 8.93 -14.22
C SER A 39 -1.80 9.49 -12.85
N ILE A 40 -2.97 9.11 -12.38
CA ILE A 40 -3.41 9.28 -10.99
C ILE A 40 -3.21 7.95 -10.26
N VAL A 41 -2.50 7.96 -9.14
CA VAL A 41 -2.06 6.74 -8.44
C VAL A 41 -2.45 6.79 -6.97
N PHE A 42 -3.12 5.75 -6.48
CA PHE A 42 -3.21 5.48 -5.05
C PHE A 42 -2.00 4.68 -4.57
N LEU A 43 -1.35 5.15 -3.51
CA LEU A 43 -0.33 4.41 -2.76
C LEU A 43 -0.78 4.20 -1.33
N ASP A 44 -0.81 2.97 -0.85
CA ASP A 44 -1.09 2.70 0.55
C ASP A 44 0.11 3.06 1.45
N ALA A 45 -0.09 2.98 2.77
CA ALA A 45 0.95 3.30 3.76
C ALA A 45 1.97 2.16 3.97
N SER A 46 2.04 1.18 3.08
CA SER A 46 2.98 0.06 3.21
C SER A 46 4.42 0.47 2.88
N THR A 47 5.38 -0.24 3.46
CA THR A 47 6.80 -0.06 3.11
C THR A 47 7.09 -0.47 1.67
N SER A 48 6.35 -1.41 1.11
CA SER A 48 6.50 -1.81 -0.30
C SER A 48 6.07 -0.71 -1.26
N ALA A 49 4.95 -0.03 -0.99
CA ALA A 49 4.52 1.13 -1.77
C ALA A 49 5.46 2.33 -1.59
N TYR A 50 5.97 2.55 -0.38
CA TYR A 50 6.95 3.60 -0.11
C TYR A 50 8.21 3.48 -0.98
N VAL A 51 8.72 2.27 -1.19
CA VAL A 51 9.91 2.00 -2.02
C VAL A 51 9.67 2.29 -3.49
N MET A 52 8.41 2.38 -3.96
CA MET A 52 8.10 2.77 -5.35
C MET A 52 8.40 4.25 -5.66
N ILE A 53 8.41 5.12 -4.66
CA ILE A 53 8.44 6.58 -4.85
C ILE A 53 9.64 7.06 -5.71
N PRO A 54 10.87 6.61 -5.50
CA PRO A 54 11.99 7.01 -6.36
C PRO A 54 11.79 6.63 -7.85
N PHE A 55 11.16 5.48 -8.13
CA PHE A 55 10.87 5.04 -9.49
C PHE A 55 9.70 5.81 -10.12
N LEU A 56 8.74 6.23 -9.31
CA LEU A 56 7.66 7.11 -9.76
C LEU A 56 8.15 8.53 -10.04
N ALA A 57 9.22 8.99 -9.38
CA ALA A 57 9.84 10.29 -9.64
C ALA A 57 10.46 10.41 -11.04
N GLU A 58 10.69 9.29 -11.73
CA GLU A 58 11.14 9.27 -13.13
C GLU A 58 10.01 9.59 -14.12
N LYS A 59 8.75 9.59 -13.66
CA LYS A 59 7.56 9.86 -14.47
C LYS A 59 7.16 11.34 -14.39
N ARG A 60 6.48 11.82 -15.42
CA ARG A 60 6.04 13.22 -15.51
C ARG A 60 4.55 13.36 -15.21
N ASN A 61 4.20 14.47 -14.56
CA ASN A 61 2.81 14.86 -14.35
C ASN A 61 1.97 13.82 -13.57
N LEU A 62 2.57 13.06 -12.65
CA LEU A 62 1.83 12.17 -11.78
C LEU A 62 1.09 12.96 -10.70
N ILE A 63 -0.05 12.43 -10.30
CA ILE A 63 -0.75 12.81 -9.05
C ILE A 63 -0.82 11.56 -8.19
N VAL A 64 -0.23 11.61 -7.00
CA VAL A 64 -0.25 10.47 -6.08
C VAL A 64 -1.07 10.81 -4.85
N ILE A 65 -2.03 9.98 -4.54
CA ILE A 65 -2.88 10.09 -3.36
C ILE A 65 -2.48 8.98 -2.40
N THR A 66 -2.13 9.33 -1.17
CA THR A 66 -1.62 8.36 -0.20
C THR A 66 -2.16 8.60 1.21
N ASN A 67 -2.38 7.51 1.93
CA ASN A 67 -2.63 7.53 3.36
C ASN A 67 -1.36 7.33 4.20
N GLY A 68 -0.18 7.22 3.58
CA GLY A 68 1.09 7.05 4.26
C GLY A 68 1.74 8.38 4.64
N VAL A 69 1.98 8.63 5.93
CA VAL A 69 2.63 9.86 6.41
C VAL A 69 4.05 9.99 5.84
N LYS A 70 4.85 8.92 5.90
CA LYS A 70 6.20 8.90 5.31
C LYS A 70 6.17 8.99 3.79
N ALA A 71 5.20 8.32 3.16
CA ALA A 71 5.04 8.37 1.71
C ALA A 71 4.73 9.80 1.25
N LEU A 72 3.83 10.50 1.93
CA LEU A 72 3.49 11.89 1.63
C LEU A 72 4.71 12.80 1.69
N ALA A 73 5.52 12.70 2.75
CA ALA A 73 6.76 13.47 2.90
C ALA A 73 7.75 13.16 1.76
N LYS A 74 7.96 11.87 1.46
CA LYS A 74 8.88 11.42 0.43
C LYS A 74 8.46 11.84 -0.98
N LEU A 75 7.15 11.80 -1.28
CA LEU A 75 6.60 12.29 -2.55
C LEU A 75 6.88 13.79 -2.73
N SER A 76 6.66 14.58 -1.68
CA SER A 76 6.95 16.02 -1.67
C SER A 76 8.44 16.32 -1.88
N GLU A 77 9.35 15.59 -1.22
CA GLU A 77 10.80 15.69 -1.42
C GLU A 77 11.22 15.38 -2.86
N ASN A 78 10.52 14.49 -3.55
CA ASN A 78 10.76 14.12 -4.94
C ASN A 78 9.96 14.98 -5.95
N HIS A 79 9.35 16.08 -5.51
CA HIS A 79 8.58 17.01 -6.34
C HIS A 79 7.41 16.36 -7.13
N ILE A 80 6.86 15.25 -6.62
CA ILE A 80 5.66 14.62 -7.17
C ILE A 80 4.44 15.30 -6.57
N THR A 81 3.48 15.71 -7.41
CA THR A 81 2.20 16.23 -6.93
C THR A 81 1.51 15.18 -6.09
N CYS A 82 1.25 15.49 -4.82
CA CYS A 82 0.70 14.52 -3.89
C CYS A 82 -0.42 15.08 -3.03
N ILE A 83 -1.32 14.19 -2.65
CA ILE A 83 -2.48 14.45 -1.80
C ILE A 83 -2.44 13.46 -0.64
N GLY A 84 -2.38 13.97 0.59
CA GLY A 84 -2.56 13.14 1.78
C GLY A 84 -4.04 12.98 2.09
N THR A 85 -4.46 11.77 2.44
CA THR A 85 -5.87 11.51 2.75
C THR A 85 -6.37 12.24 3.99
N GLY A 86 -5.45 12.59 4.91
CA GLY A 86 -5.86 13.06 6.24
C GLY A 86 -6.50 11.94 7.06
N GLY A 87 -6.98 12.29 8.24
CA GLY A 87 -7.59 11.35 9.19
C GLY A 87 -6.75 11.11 10.43
N ASN A 88 -7.09 10.06 11.19
CA ASN A 88 -6.36 9.68 12.39
C ASN A 88 -5.06 8.95 12.03
N VAL A 89 -3.98 9.21 12.75
CA VAL A 89 -2.69 8.56 12.51
C VAL A 89 -2.56 7.30 13.38
N VAL A 90 -2.30 6.17 12.72
CA VAL A 90 -1.84 4.94 13.38
C VAL A 90 -0.32 4.99 13.47
N HIS A 91 0.21 5.17 14.68
CA HIS A 91 1.63 5.44 14.92
C HIS A 91 2.55 4.31 14.46
N SER A 92 2.16 3.05 14.66
CA SER A 92 3.00 1.89 14.33
C SER A 92 3.29 1.74 12.84
N CYS A 93 2.36 2.15 11.99
CA CYS A 93 2.47 2.05 10.53
C CYS A 93 2.58 3.42 9.84
N LEU A 94 2.51 4.52 10.58
CA LEU A 94 2.55 5.89 10.05
C LEU A 94 1.51 6.09 8.94
N ALA A 95 0.28 5.65 9.22
CA ALA A 95 -0.83 5.66 8.27
C ALA A 95 -1.99 6.50 8.77
N PHE A 96 -2.59 7.28 7.88
CA PHE A 96 -3.88 7.90 8.08
C PHE A 96 -4.98 6.85 7.89
N VAL A 97 -5.97 6.85 8.79
CA VAL A 97 -7.14 5.98 8.76
C VAL A 97 -8.39 6.74 9.23
N GLY A 98 -9.55 6.09 9.16
CA GLY A 98 -10.82 6.62 9.64
C GLY A 98 -11.61 7.33 8.54
N GLU A 99 -12.76 7.89 8.93
CA GLU A 99 -13.77 8.44 8.03
C GLU A 99 -13.24 9.55 7.11
N ASP A 100 -12.36 10.41 7.61
CA ASP A 100 -11.78 11.48 6.81
C ASP A 100 -10.91 10.92 5.69
N ALA A 101 -10.10 9.88 5.98
CA ALA A 101 -9.30 9.21 4.96
C ALA A 101 -10.18 8.52 3.90
N LEU A 102 -11.23 7.82 4.32
CA LEU A 102 -12.16 7.15 3.43
C LEU A 102 -12.91 8.15 2.54
N ARG A 103 -13.35 9.29 3.11
CA ARG A 103 -14.03 10.34 2.38
C ARG A 103 -13.13 10.97 1.31
N THR A 104 -11.90 11.30 1.68
CA THR A 104 -10.93 11.86 0.72
C THR A 104 -10.70 10.91 -0.45
N ILE A 105 -10.47 9.61 -0.19
CA ILE A 105 -10.27 8.62 -1.26
C ILE A 105 -11.49 8.55 -2.19
N ALA A 106 -12.71 8.60 -1.64
CA ALA A 106 -13.94 8.53 -2.41
C ALA A 106 -14.16 9.70 -3.38
N GLU A 107 -13.45 10.82 -3.20
CA GLU A 107 -13.53 11.98 -4.11
C GLU A 107 -12.68 11.82 -5.38
N TYR A 108 -11.86 10.78 -5.47
CA TYR A 108 -10.93 10.59 -6.57
C TYR A 108 -11.17 9.27 -7.30
N ASN A 109 -10.83 9.25 -8.58
CA ASN A 109 -10.76 8.05 -9.41
C ASN A 109 -9.34 7.90 -9.91
N ALA A 110 -8.61 6.90 -9.41
CA ALA A 110 -7.24 6.64 -9.80
C ALA A 110 -7.15 5.70 -11.02
N ASP A 111 -6.07 5.83 -11.79
CA ASP A 111 -5.75 4.87 -12.83
C ASP A 111 -5.17 3.59 -12.22
N PHE A 112 -4.36 3.74 -11.15
CA PHE A 112 -3.68 2.64 -10.47
C PHE A 112 -3.82 2.74 -8.95
N CYS A 113 -3.92 1.59 -8.31
CA CYS A 113 -3.75 1.43 -6.87
C CYS A 113 -2.64 0.41 -6.60
N PHE A 114 -1.64 0.79 -5.83
CA PHE A 114 -0.61 -0.13 -5.33
C PHE A 114 -0.72 -0.22 -3.82
N PHE A 115 -0.81 -1.43 -3.32
CA PHE A 115 -0.97 -1.72 -1.90
C PHE A 115 -0.22 -2.99 -1.52
N SER A 116 -0.07 -3.22 -0.23
CA SER A 116 0.50 -4.45 0.28
C SER A 116 -0.38 -5.04 1.39
N CYS A 117 -0.03 -6.23 1.82
CA CYS A 117 -0.70 -6.98 2.87
C CYS A 117 0.33 -7.65 3.79
N ARG A 118 -0.14 -8.41 4.77
CA ARG A 118 0.72 -9.28 5.59
C ARG A 118 0.59 -10.76 5.27
N GLY A 119 -0.46 -11.17 4.60
CA GLY A 119 -0.65 -12.56 4.20
C GLY A 119 -1.37 -12.70 2.86
N LEU A 120 -0.86 -13.60 2.04
CA LEU A 120 -1.48 -14.10 0.82
C LEU A 120 -1.56 -15.62 0.95
N SER A 121 -2.74 -16.15 1.18
CA SER A 121 -2.95 -17.58 1.35
C SER A 121 -2.88 -18.33 0.01
N GLU A 122 -2.73 -19.66 0.07
CA GLU A 122 -2.68 -20.51 -1.12
C GLU A 122 -3.97 -20.46 -1.95
N ASP A 123 -5.12 -20.23 -1.30
CA ASP A 123 -6.41 -20.09 -1.95
C ASP A 123 -6.72 -18.64 -2.41
N GLY A 124 -5.71 -17.76 -2.40
CA GLY A 124 -5.79 -16.41 -2.95
C GLY A 124 -6.41 -15.37 -2.02
N LYS A 125 -6.61 -15.66 -0.73
CA LYS A 125 -7.07 -14.65 0.22
C LYS A 125 -5.94 -13.69 0.59
N ILE A 126 -6.22 -12.40 0.48
CA ILE A 126 -5.32 -11.32 0.87
C ILE A 126 -5.76 -10.82 2.25
N THR A 127 -4.86 -10.91 3.22
CA THR A 127 -5.19 -10.69 4.63
C THR A 127 -4.20 -9.75 5.31
N ASP A 128 -4.65 -9.10 6.38
CA ASP A 128 -3.82 -8.23 7.22
C ASP A 128 -4.28 -8.30 8.68
N ILE A 129 -3.59 -7.60 9.59
CA ILE A 129 -3.89 -7.58 11.02
C ILE A 129 -4.74 -6.37 11.45
N ALA A 130 -4.79 -5.31 10.65
CA ALA A 130 -5.43 -4.04 11.00
C ALA A 130 -6.67 -3.76 10.15
N GLN A 131 -7.85 -3.81 10.79
CA GLN A 131 -9.13 -3.55 10.13
C GLN A 131 -9.21 -2.13 9.56
N SER A 132 -8.71 -1.13 10.28
CA SER A 132 -8.76 0.27 9.84
C SER A 132 -7.91 0.53 8.59
N GLU A 133 -6.73 -0.09 8.48
CA GLU A 133 -5.90 -0.03 7.28
C GLU A 133 -6.55 -0.78 6.11
N ASN A 134 -7.18 -1.92 6.38
CA ASN A 134 -7.92 -2.67 5.37
C ASN A 134 -9.11 -1.89 4.81
N ALA A 135 -9.81 -1.11 5.63
CA ALA A 135 -10.88 -0.23 5.17
C ALA A 135 -10.37 0.80 4.16
N VAL A 136 -9.23 1.43 4.44
CA VAL A 136 -8.58 2.37 3.52
C VAL A 136 -8.17 1.70 2.21
N ARG A 137 -7.51 0.53 2.28
CA ARG A 137 -7.09 -0.22 1.09
C ARG A 137 -8.27 -0.64 0.22
N ARG A 138 -9.35 -1.16 0.83
CA ARG A 138 -10.59 -1.49 0.08
C ARG A 138 -11.14 -0.28 -0.64
N LYS A 139 -11.16 0.88 0.03
CA LYS A 139 -11.64 2.11 -0.58
C LYS A 139 -10.78 2.56 -1.77
N MET A 140 -9.46 2.42 -1.67
CA MET A 140 -8.55 2.69 -2.79
C MET A 140 -8.76 1.71 -3.96
N ILE A 141 -8.96 0.41 -3.68
CA ILE A 141 -9.23 -0.61 -4.69
C ILE A 141 -10.54 -0.31 -5.43
N GLU A 142 -11.61 0.04 -4.69
CA GLU A 142 -12.92 0.41 -5.25
C GLU A 142 -12.85 1.61 -6.21
N HIS A 143 -11.94 2.56 -5.94
CA HIS A 143 -11.81 3.80 -6.69
C HIS A 143 -10.63 3.82 -7.69
N ALA A 144 -10.06 2.67 -8.02
CA ALA A 144 -8.98 2.54 -9.00
C ALA A 144 -9.41 1.68 -10.19
N LYS A 145 -8.95 2.04 -11.40
CA LYS A 145 -9.17 1.22 -12.61
C LYS A 145 -8.39 -0.10 -12.57
N SER A 146 -7.19 -0.06 -12.00
CA SER A 146 -6.32 -1.23 -11.88
C SER A 146 -5.66 -1.25 -10.51
N SER A 147 -5.71 -2.39 -9.83
CA SER A 147 -5.19 -2.55 -8.48
C SER A 147 -4.17 -3.69 -8.42
N TYR A 148 -3.01 -3.42 -7.83
CA TYR A 148 -1.92 -4.37 -7.75
C TYR A 148 -1.44 -4.57 -6.32
N LEU A 149 -1.35 -5.84 -5.91
CA LEU A 149 -0.74 -6.24 -4.65
C LEU A 149 0.79 -6.32 -4.81
N LEU A 150 1.52 -5.61 -3.99
CA LEU A 150 2.98 -5.70 -3.86
C LEU A 150 3.32 -6.76 -2.80
N CYS A 151 3.75 -7.94 -3.23
CA CYS A 151 3.87 -9.10 -2.37
C CYS A 151 5.31 -9.63 -2.30
N THR A 152 5.96 -9.48 -1.15
CA THR A 152 7.24 -10.12 -0.84
C THR A 152 7.06 -11.59 -0.46
N SER A 153 8.10 -12.40 -0.64
CA SER A 153 8.06 -13.86 -0.47
C SER A 153 7.61 -14.32 0.92
N ASP A 154 7.93 -13.55 1.94
CA ASP A 154 7.57 -13.85 3.34
C ASP A 154 6.07 -13.80 3.65
N LYS A 155 5.25 -13.26 2.74
CA LYS A 155 3.79 -13.14 2.89
C LYS A 155 3.02 -14.30 2.25
N ILE A 156 3.68 -15.05 1.38
CA ILE A 156 3.07 -16.17 0.63
C ILE A 156 2.79 -17.35 1.57
N GLY A 157 1.62 -17.97 1.42
CA GLY A 157 1.17 -19.09 2.25
C GLY A 157 0.72 -18.69 3.66
N LYS A 158 0.60 -17.38 3.95
CA LYS A 158 0.17 -16.88 5.26
C LYS A 158 -1.26 -16.36 5.22
N THR A 159 -1.96 -16.56 6.33
CA THR A 159 -3.28 -15.98 6.58
C THR A 159 -3.24 -15.21 7.88
N CYS A 160 -3.64 -13.94 7.83
CA CYS A 160 -3.71 -13.05 8.97
C CYS A 160 -5.15 -12.88 9.47
N TYR A 161 -5.32 -12.13 10.54
CA TYR A 161 -6.54 -12.03 11.32
C TYR A 161 -7.74 -11.42 10.55
N HIS A 162 -7.51 -10.42 9.69
CA HIS A 162 -8.56 -9.74 8.94
C HIS A 162 -8.44 -9.99 7.44
N ASN A 163 -9.55 -10.34 6.80
CA ASN A 163 -9.64 -10.40 5.34
C ASN A 163 -9.63 -8.98 4.76
N LEU A 164 -8.84 -8.76 3.72
CA LEU A 164 -8.85 -7.55 2.91
C LEU A 164 -9.70 -7.73 1.65
N CYS A 165 -9.29 -8.62 0.78
CA CYS A 165 -9.93 -9.00 -0.47
C CYS A 165 -9.38 -10.36 -0.93
N THR A 166 -9.72 -10.77 -2.14
CA THR A 166 -9.13 -11.95 -2.79
C THR A 166 -8.30 -11.54 -4.02
N ALA A 167 -7.52 -12.47 -4.54
CA ALA A 167 -6.75 -12.26 -5.77
C ALA A 167 -7.65 -11.96 -6.99
N ASP A 168 -8.89 -12.44 -6.98
CA ASP A 168 -9.88 -12.21 -8.04
C ASP A 168 -10.47 -10.79 -8.00
N ASP A 169 -10.37 -10.10 -6.87
CA ASP A 169 -10.88 -8.72 -6.70
C ASP A 169 -9.91 -7.65 -7.23
N ILE A 170 -8.71 -8.04 -7.65
CA ILE A 170 -7.64 -7.13 -8.07
C ILE A 170 -7.10 -7.47 -9.47
N THR A 171 -6.39 -6.53 -10.08
CA THR A 171 -5.82 -6.71 -11.42
C THR A 171 -4.66 -7.70 -11.42
N GLY A 172 -3.85 -7.73 -10.35
CA GLY A 172 -2.74 -8.66 -10.28
C GLY A 172 -1.87 -8.54 -9.04
N ILE A 173 -0.94 -9.48 -8.93
CA ILE A 173 0.04 -9.58 -7.84
C ILE A 173 1.44 -9.42 -8.43
N ILE A 174 2.22 -8.49 -7.86
CA ILE A 174 3.60 -8.23 -8.29
C ILE A 174 4.55 -8.81 -7.25
N GLN A 175 5.39 -9.72 -7.70
CA GLN A 175 6.42 -10.40 -6.91
C GLN A 175 7.82 -10.10 -7.48
N ALA A 176 8.88 -10.37 -6.67
CA ALA A 176 10.27 -10.18 -7.06
C ALA A 176 10.71 -11.12 -8.20
#